data_b49ccec8273f3da5e676066860a60b60
#
_entry.id   b49ccec8273f3da5e676066860a60b60
#
_cell.length_a   1.000
_cell.length_b   1.000
_cell.length_c   1.000
_cell.angle_alpha   90.00
_cell.angle_beta   90.00
_cell.angle_gamma   90.00
#
_symmetry.space_group_name_H-M   'P 1'
#
loop_
_entity.id
_entity.type
_entity.pdbx_description
1 polymer ?
#
loop_
_entity_poly.entity_id
_entity_poly.type
_entity_poly.pdbx_seq_one_letter_code
_entity_poly.pdbx_strand_id
1 'polypeptide(L)'
;LLLPDGKTFAIANGGIETHPDYGRAELNIATMKPSYVLIDRITGDLVEKHELPAALHQLSIRHMDTDRSGTCWVGCQYRGPGTDRPLLVGRATRGKDLQLLDMPRDVLTGFRNYIGSVAANPVAGTVAVSSPEGNSLAVIDAASGKVVSTSALVEVCGVAPDGTGFMATTGAGEIVAG
;
A
#
# COMPACT_ATOMS: atom_id res chain seq x y z
N LEU A 1 9.20 -0.62 8.09
CA LEU A 1 10.13 -0.39 6.98
C LEU A 1 11.19 0.62 7.40
N LEU A 2 12.48 0.33 7.21
CA LEU A 2 13.57 1.30 7.43
C LEU A 2 13.71 2.15 6.16
N LEU A 3 13.69 3.48 6.32
CA LEU A 3 13.90 4.40 5.22
C LEU A 3 15.37 4.43 4.76
N PRO A 4 15.65 4.88 3.52
CA PRO A 4 17.03 4.93 2.97
C PRO A 4 18.00 5.80 3.77
N ASP A 5 17.53 6.70 4.62
CA ASP A 5 18.36 7.51 5.51
C ASP A 5 19.04 6.68 6.63
N GLY A 6 18.62 5.41 6.82
CA GLY A 6 19.12 4.50 7.83
C GLY A 6 18.78 4.90 9.28
N LYS A 7 17.98 5.92 9.49
CA LYS A 7 17.66 6.52 10.79
C LYS A 7 16.17 6.49 11.14
N THR A 8 15.30 6.39 10.16
CA THR A 8 13.86 6.55 10.33
C THR A 8 13.14 5.26 9.99
N PHE A 9 12.26 4.78 10.87
CA PHE A 9 11.29 3.75 10.53
C PHE A 9 9.98 4.39 10.07
N ALA A 10 9.45 3.91 8.93
CA ALA A 10 8.08 4.14 8.50
C ALA A 10 7.19 3.00 8.99
N ILE A 11 6.03 3.33 9.52
CA ILE A 11 5.08 2.38 10.11
C ILE A 11 3.69 2.63 9.51
N ALA A 12 3.08 1.58 8.96
CA ALA A 12 1.68 1.57 8.57
C ALA A 12 0.83 1.03 9.71
N ASN A 13 -0.05 1.86 10.24
CA ASN A 13 -1.04 1.44 11.21
C ASN A 13 -2.38 1.28 10.49
N GLY A 14 -2.86 0.05 10.39
CA GLY A 14 -4.13 -0.25 9.72
C GLY A 14 -5.37 0.24 10.47
N GLY A 15 -5.22 0.55 11.75
CA GLY A 15 -6.29 1.07 12.60
C GLY A 15 -7.34 0.03 13.00
N ILE A 16 -7.13 -1.25 12.71
CA ILE A 16 -8.05 -2.34 13.04
C ILE A 16 -7.64 -2.96 14.38
N GLU A 17 -8.61 -3.09 15.28
CA GLU A 17 -8.46 -3.82 16.55
C GLU A 17 -8.96 -5.24 16.39
N THR A 18 -8.16 -6.20 16.86
CA THR A 18 -8.51 -7.63 16.93
C THR A 18 -8.19 -8.15 18.32
N HIS A 19 -8.83 -9.24 18.74
CA HIS A 19 -8.54 -9.90 20.01
C HIS A 19 -8.47 -11.42 19.80
N PRO A 20 -7.52 -12.13 20.42
CA PRO A 20 -7.35 -13.57 20.23
C PRO A 20 -8.63 -14.40 20.46
N ASP A 21 -9.44 -14.04 21.44
CA ASP A 21 -10.68 -14.76 21.79
C ASP A 21 -11.78 -14.62 20.72
N TYR A 22 -11.68 -13.63 19.84
CA TYR A 22 -12.63 -13.37 18.76
C TYR A 22 -12.10 -13.77 17.37
N GLY A 23 -10.99 -14.49 17.32
CA GLY A 23 -10.36 -14.95 16.09
C GLY A 23 -9.95 -13.76 15.19
N ARG A 24 -10.52 -13.70 13.97
CA ARG A 24 -10.26 -12.62 13.01
C ARG A 24 -11.31 -11.52 13.00
N ALA A 25 -12.20 -11.47 14.01
CA ALA A 25 -13.21 -10.41 14.09
C ALA A 25 -12.54 -9.04 14.23
N GLU A 26 -13.00 -8.10 13.44
CA GLU A 26 -12.56 -6.71 13.46
C GLU A 26 -13.50 -5.93 14.39
N LEU A 27 -12.96 -5.46 15.52
CA LEU A 27 -13.79 -5.00 16.63
C LEU A 27 -14.17 -3.52 16.55
N ASN A 28 -13.48 -2.73 15.73
CA ASN A 28 -13.59 -1.27 15.73
C ASN A 28 -13.76 -0.65 14.34
N ILE A 29 -14.37 -1.34 13.38
CA ILE A 29 -14.51 -0.86 11.99
C ILE A 29 -15.10 0.55 11.92
N ALA A 30 -16.09 0.87 12.74
CA ALA A 30 -16.73 2.19 12.76
C ALA A 30 -15.85 3.31 13.35
N THR A 31 -14.81 2.95 14.09
CA THR A 31 -13.95 3.89 14.84
C THR A 31 -12.47 3.73 14.49
N MET A 32 -12.16 3.06 13.37
CA MET A 32 -10.79 2.90 12.89
C MET A 32 -10.07 4.25 12.75
N LYS A 33 -8.78 4.25 13.08
CA LYS A 33 -7.88 5.42 12.93
C LYS A 33 -6.58 4.99 12.25
N PRO A 34 -6.61 4.70 10.95
CA PRO A 34 -5.41 4.35 10.22
C PRO A 34 -4.45 5.54 10.17
N SER A 35 -3.16 5.27 10.27
CA SER A 35 -2.14 6.31 10.21
C SER A 35 -0.85 5.78 9.58
N TYR A 36 -0.11 6.70 8.98
CA TYR A 36 1.27 6.53 8.57
C TYR A 36 2.16 7.30 9.54
N VAL A 37 3.18 6.64 10.11
CA VAL A 37 3.99 7.20 11.18
C VAL A 37 5.47 7.05 10.86
N LEU A 38 6.25 8.09 11.15
CA LEU A 38 7.70 8.07 11.15
C LEU A 38 8.21 8.13 12.58
N ILE A 39 9.13 7.24 12.94
CA ILE A 39 9.79 7.23 14.24
C ILE A 39 11.32 7.21 14.07
N ASP A 40 12.03 7.82 15.01
CA ASP A 40 13.47 7.68 15.09
C ASP A 40 13.84 6.24 15.46
N ARG A 41 14.77 5.65 14.71
CA ARG A 41 15.16 4.24 14.87
C ARG A 41 15.87 3.95 16.21
N ILE A 42 16.55 4.94 16.76
CA ILE A 42 17.38 4.75 17.97
C ILE A 42 16.59 5.07 19.22
N THR A 43 15.90 6.22 19.23
CA THR A 43 15.19 6.69 20.42
C THR A 43 13.75 6.19 20.50
N GLY A 44 13.15 5.82 19.38
CA GLY A 44 11.74 5.49 19.28
C GLY A 44 10.81 6.71 19.27
N ASP A 45 11.38 7.92 19.25
CA ASP A 45 10.59 9.15 19.25
C ASP A 45 9.76 9.30 17.99
N LEU A 46 8.57 9.85 18.17
CA LEU A 46 7.69 10.21 17.06
C LEU A 46 8.31 11.37 16.28
N VAL A 47 8.55 11.16 14.98
CA VAL A 47 9.06 12.18 14.06
C VAL A 47 7.91 12.85 13.32
N GLU A 48 7.01 12.07 12.74
CA GLU A 48 5.83 12.53 12.01
C GLU A 48 4.69 11.54 12.16
N LYS A 49 3.45 12.05 12.11
CA LYS A 49 2.21 11.24 12.04
C LYS A 49 1.24 11.85 11.05
N HIS A 50 0.78 11.05 10.12
CA HIS A 50 -0.23 11.43 9.13
C HIS A 50 -1.45 10.54 9.31
N GLU A 51 -2.61 11.15 9.55
CA GLU A 51 -3.90 10.47 9.63
C GLU A 51 -4.68 10.72 8.34
N LEU A 52 -5.50 9.76 7.94
CA LEU A 52 -6.40 9.94 6.83
C LEU A 52 -7.58 10.83 7.22
N PRO A 53 -8.20 11.55 6.27
CA PRO A 53 -9.43 12.29 6.52
C PRO A 53 -10.50 11.39 7.15
N ALA A 54 -11.34 11.95 8.03
CA ALA A 54 -12.38 11.20 8.75
C ALA A 54 -13.33 10.41 7.81
N ALA A 55 -13.58 10.91 6.60
CA ALA A 55 -14.36 10.20 5.58
C ALA A 55 -13.70 8.91 5.09
N LEU A 56 -12.39 8.75 5.30
CA LEU A 56 -11.59 7.58 4.92
C LEU A 56 -11.14 6.75 6.14
N HIS A 57 -11.81 6.89 7.28
CA HIS A 57 -11.44 6.16 8.50
C HIS A 57 -11.39 4.63 8.33
N GLN A 58 -12.14 4.07 7.38
CA GLN A 58 -12.16 2.64 7.06
C GLN A 58 -11.10 2.22 6.02
N LEU A 59 -10.21 3.12 5.60
CA LEU A 59 -9.14 2.84 4.64
C LEU A 59 -7.87 2.38 5.39
N SER A 60 -7.74 1.10 5.66
CA SER A 60 -6.63 0.50 6.41
C SER A 60 -5.32 0.56 5.62
N ILE A 61 -4.31 1.28 6.11
CA ILE A 61 -2.95 1.30 5.52
C ILE A 61 -2.22 0.03 5.95
N ARG A 62 -1.69 -0.76 4.98
CA ARG A 62 -1.16 -2.10 5.29
C ARG A 62 0.20 -2.42 4.72
N HIS A 63 0.39 -2.21 3.42
CA HIS A 63 1.60 -2.59 2.71
C HIS A 63 2.38 -1.36 2.33
N MET A 64 3.71 -1.45 2.40
CA MET A 64 4.58 -0.33 2.09
C MET A 64 5.88 -0.81 1.45
N ASP A 65 6.41 0.04 0.57
CA ASP A 65 7.79 0.01 0.15
C ASP A 65 8.32 1.44 -0.02
N THR A 66 9.63 1.60 -0.17
CA THR A 66 10.25 2.92 -0.34
C THR A 66 11.16 2.93 -1.55
N ASP A 67 11.12 4.03 -2.29
CA ASP A 67 12.08 4.29 -3.35
C ASP A 67 13.38 4.91 -2.80
N ARG A 68 14.38 5.08 -3.68
CA ARG A 68 15.69 5.64 -3.29
C ARG A 68 15.63 7.09 -2.82
N SER A 69 14.57 7.82 -3.16
CA SER A 69 14.38 9.22 -2.72
C SER A 69 13.88 9.30 -1.27
N GLY A 70 13.47 8.17 -0.68
CA GLY A 70 12.81 8.10 0.63
C GLY A 70 11.32 8.37 0.56
N THR A 71 10.73 8.41 -0.63
CA THR A 71 9.27 8.39 -0.77
C THR A 71 8.76 7.01 -0.41
N CYS A 72 7.86 6.95 0.56
CA CYS A 72 7.19 5.72 0.97
C CYS A 72 5.88 5.57 0.18
N TRP A 73 5.72 4.42 -0.45
CA TRP A 73 4.53 4.03 -1.19
C TRP A 73 3.68 3.13 -0.33
N VAL A 74 2.39 3.42 -0.22
CA VAL A 74 1.47 2.68 0.64
C VAL A 74 0.34 2.05 -0.15
N GLY A 75 -0.02 0.84 0.23
CA GLY A 75 -1.17 0.10 -0.26
C GLY A 75 -2.18 -0.12 0.85
N CYS A 76 -3.45 0.13 0.56
CA CYS A 76 -4.54 0.09 1.53
C CYS A 76 -5.54 -1.03 1.24
N GLN A 77 -6.25 -1.42 2.29
CA GLN A 77 -7.48 -2.20 2.21
C GLN A 77 -8.65 -1.37 2.74
N TYR A 78 -9.70 -1.23 1.95
CA TYR A 78 -10.91 -0.55 2.39
C TYR A 78 -11.86 -1.51 3.08
N ARG A 79 -12.30 -1.14 4.28
CA ARG A 79 -13.19 -1.95 5.16
C ARG A 79 -14.61 -1.40 5.23
N GLY A 80 -14.93 -0.40 4.42
CA GLY A 80 -16.28 0.15 4.27
C GLY A 80 -17.13 -0.62 3.26
N PRO A 81 -18.24 -0.03 2.78
CA PRO A 81 -19.15 -0.68 1.84
C PRO A 81 -18.44 -1.17 0.57
N GLY A 82 -18.70 -2.43 0.19
CA GLY A 82 -18.06 -3.09 -0.95
C GLY A 82 -18.38 -2.46 -2.31
N THR A 83 -19.35 -1.54 -2.39
CA THR A 83 -19.71 -0.77 -3.58
C THR A 83 -18.85 0.46 -3.79
N ASP A 84 -18.22 0.94 -2.72
CA ASP A 84 -17.36 2.11 -2.77
C ASP A 84 -16.04 1.76 -3.48
N ARG A 85 -15.43 2.78 -4.06
CA ARG A 85 -14.14 2.65 -4.77
C ARG A 85 -13.23 3.80 -4.38
N PRO A 86 -12.75 3.82 -3.12
CA PRO A 86 -11.81 4.84 -2.69
C PRO A 86 -10.45 4.64 -3.37
N LEU A 87 -9.61 5.65 -3.32
CA LEU A 87 -8.21 5.55 -3.72
C LEU A 87 -7.49 4.62 -2.73
N LEU A 88 -6.75 3.62 -3.24
CA LEU A 88 -6.15 2.56 -2.44
C LEU A 88 -4.63 2.64 -2.35
N VAL A 89 -4.01 3.46 -3.18
CA VAL A 89 -2.56 3.62 -3.22
C VAL A 89 -2.21 5.06 -2.90
N GLY A 90 -1.17 5.26 -2.10
CA GLY A 90 -0.69 6.57 -1.75
C GLY A 90 0.83 6.63 -1.70
N ARG A 91 1.34 7.86 -1.57
CA ARG A 91 2.76 8.13 -1.33
C ARG A 91 2.93 9.16 -0.23
N ALA A 92 3.95 8.97 0.59
CA ALA A 92 4.33 9.86 1.67
C ALA A 92 5.82 10.21 1.53
N THR A 93 6.13 11.49 1.62
CA THR A 93 7.50 11.98 1.67
C THR A 93 7.64 12.79 2.95
N ARG A 94 8.75 12.64 3.67
CA ARG A 94 9.00 13.36 4.91
C ARG A 94 8.74 14.87 4.76
N GLY A 95 8.02 15.44 5.71
CA GLY A 95 7.60 16.85 5.70
C GLY A 95 6.44 17.18 4.77
N LYS A 96 5.76 16.17 4.20
CA LYS A 96 4.58 16.34 3.34
C LYS A 96 3.47 15.38 3.77
N ASP A 97 2.23 15.80 3.59
CA ASP A 97 1.06 14.96 3.86
C ASP A 97 1.06 13.68 3.00
N LEU A 98 0.48 12.62 3.54
CA LEU A 98 0.19 11.41 2.79
C LEU A 98 -0.79 11.73 1.66
N GLN A 99 -0.34 11.56 0.42
CA GLN A 99 -1.12 11.81 -0.79
C GLN A 99 -1.65 10.49 -1.34
N LEU A 100 -2.96 10.33 -1.39
CA LEU A 100 -3.58 9.24 -2.16
C LEU A 100 -3.54 9.57 -3.65
N LEU A 101 -3.27 8.57 -4.48
CA LEU A 101 -3.09 8.73 -5.92
C LEU A 101 -4.41 8.59 -6.65
N ASP A 102 -4.72 9.55 -7.51
CA ASP A 102 -5.84 9.43 -8.44
C ASP A 102 -5.54 8.36 -9.50
N MET A 103 -6.49 7.46 -9.71
CA MET A 103 -6.36 6.31 -10.61
C MET A 103 -7.62 6.15 -11.47
N PRO A 104 -7.48 5.59 -12.68
CA PRO A 104 -8.64 5.25 -13.52
C PRO A 104 -9.64 4.38 -12.75
N ARG A 105 -10.93 4.65 -12.95
CA ARG A 105 -12.00 3.98 -12.20
C ARG A 105 -12.05 2.46 -12.44
N ASP A 106 -11.72 2.02 -13.63
CA ASP A 106 -11.61 0.60 -13.99
C ASP A 106 -10.49 -0.10 -13.21
N VAL A 107 -9.35 0.56 -13.01
CA VAL A 107 -8.25 0.08 -12.18
C VAL A 107 -8.69 -0.06 -10.72
N LEU A 108 -9.32 0.97 -10.14
CA LEU A 108 -9.84 0.91 -8.77
C LEU A 108 -10.89 -0.19 -8.61
N THR A 109 -11.76 -0.38 -9.61
CA THR A 109 -12.74 -1.47 -9.61
C THR A 109 -12.05 -2.83 -9.68
N GLY A 110 -11.00 -2.94 -10.49
CA GLY A 110 -10.18 -4.14 -10.63
C GLY A 110 -9.51 -4.56 -9.33
N PHE A 111 -9.11 -3.63 -8.47
CA PHE A 111 -8.50 -3.95 -7.17
C PHE A 111 -9.46 -4.49 -6.11
N ARG A 112 -10.77 -4.40 -6.29
CA ARG A 112 -11.77 -4.90 -5.33
C ARG A 112 -11.49 -4.46 -3.88
N ASN A 113 -11.13 -3.18 -3.71
CA ASN A 113 -10.90 -2.55 -2.41
C ASN A 113 -9.70 -3.12 -1.61
N TYR A 114 -8.77 -3.83 -2.25
CA TYR A 114 -7.63 -4.41 -1.56
C TYR A 114 -6.34 -4.34 -2.37
N ILE A 115 -5.30 -3.75 -1.80
CA ILE A 115 -3.91 -3.87 -2.26
C ILE A 115 -3.19 -4.84 -1.31
N GLY A 116 -2.64 -5.92 -1.87
CA GLY A 116 -1.99 -7.00 -1.14
C GLY A 116 -0.46 -6.94 -1.10
N SER A 117 0.15 -6.15 -1.99
CA SER A 117 1.60 -5.89 -1.98
C SER A 117 1.93 -4.59 -2.70
N VAL A 118 3.05 -3.99 -2.32
CA VAL A 118 3.64 -2.80 -2.94
C VAL A 118 5.13 -3.05 -3.11
N ALA A 119 5.69 -2.75 -4.28
CA ALA A 119 7.12 -2.84 -4.54
C ALA A 119 7.59 -1.67 -5.41
N ALA A 120 8.59 -0.94 -4.95
CA ALA A 120 9.24 0.12 -5.72
C ALA A 120 10.43 -0.44 -6.51
N ASN A 121 10.49 -0.15 -7.82
CA ASN A 121 11.62 -0.48 -8.67
C ASN A 121 12.46 0.77 -8.96
N PRO A 122 13.57 0.97 -8.25
CA PRO A 122 14.38 2.17 -8.41
C PRO A 122 15.19 2.19 -9.71
N VAL A 123 15.30 1.06 -10.42
CA VAL A 123 15.97 0.98 -11.73
C VAL A 123 15.06 1.53 -12.82
N ALA A 124 13.80 1.14 -12.79
CA ALA A 124 12.79 1.56 -13.77
C ALA A 124 12.09 2.88 -13.40
N GLY A 125 12.20 3.34 -12.15
CA GLY A 125 11.44 4.49 -11.67
C GLY A 125 9.93 4.22 -11.58
N THR A 126 9.55 2.98 -11.28
CA THR A 126 8.16 2.53 -11.22
C THR A 126 7.83 1.87 -9.90
N VAL A 127 6.55 1.71 -9.62
CA VAL A 127 6.03 1.00 -8.44
C VAL A 127 4.96 0.02 -8.88
N ALA A 128 5.09 -1.24 -8.47
CA ALA A 128 4.04 -2.23 -8.69
C ALA A 128 3.16 -2.38 -7.45
N VAL A 129 1.86 -2.58 -7.68
CA VAL A 129 0.89 -2.91 -6.64
C VAL A 129 0.03 -4.08 -7.10
N SER A 130 -0.17 -5.05 -6.23
CA SER A 130 -0.99 -6.23 -6.52
C SER A 130 -2.29 -6.22 -5.72
N SER A 131 -3.31 -6.86 -6.29
CA SER A 131 -4.57 -7.15 -5.61
C SER A 131 -4.94 -8.62 -5.79
N PRO A 132 -4.75 -9.47 -4.77
CA PRO A 132 -5.19 -10.86 -4.80
C PRO A 132 -6.70 -11.00 -5.02
N GLU A 133 -7.50 -10.20 -4.33
CA GLU A 133 -8.95 -10.16 -4.45
C GLU A 133 -9.42 -9.75 -5.87
N GLY A 134 -8.66 -8.86 -6.49
CA GLY A 134 -8.93 -8.33 -7.82
C GLY A 134 -8.29 -9.12 -8.95
N ASN A 135 -7.40 -10.07 -8.66
CA ASN A 135 -6.59 -10.75 -9.67
C ASN A 135 -5.87 -9.75 -10.58
N SER A 136 -5.36 -8.66 -10.02
CA SER A 136 -4.87 -7.51 -10.77
C SER A 136 -3.52 -7.03 -10.25
N LEU A 137 -2.62 -6.78 -11.18
CA LEU A 137 -1.33 -6.13 -10.96
C LEU A 137 -1.35 -4.80 -11.72
N ALA A 138 -0.96 -3.71 -11.08
CA ALA A 138 -0.77 -2.42 -11.75
C ALA A 138 0.64 -1.91 -11.53
N VAL A 139 1.21 -1.27 -12.56
CA VAL A 139 2.48 -0.56 -12.50
C VAL A 139 2.22 0.94 -12.61
N ILE A 140 2.87 1.70 -11.76
CA ILE A 140 2.71 3.15 -11.58
C ILE A 140 4.05 3.81 -11.88
N ASP A 141 4.06 4.86 -12.66
CA ASP A 141 5.22 5.73 -12.81
C ASP A 141 5.45 6.52 -11.52
N ALA A 142 6.62 6.38 -10.91
CA ALA A 142 6.91 6.95 -9.60
C ALA A 142 6.95 8.49 -9.60
N ALA A 143 7.34 9.10 -10.70
CA ALA A 143 7.43 10.55 -10.81
C ALA A 143 6.03 11.19 -10.88
N SER A 144 5.18 10.71 -11.79
CA SER A 144 3.85 11.27 -12.02
C SER A 144 2.76 10.70 -11.09
N GLY A 145 2.96 9.50 -10.53
CA GLY A 145 1.93 8.76 -9.79
C GLY A 145 0.83 8.16 -10.69
N LYS A 146 1.03 8.12 -12.00
CA LYS A 146 0.05 7.60 -12.95
C LYS A 146 0.25 6.12 -13.21
N VAL A 147 -0.85 5.37 -13.38
CA VAL A 147 -0.82 3.98 -13.82
C VAL A 147 -0.33 3.94 -15.27
N VAL A 148 0.72 3.14 -15.53
CA VAL A 148 1.31 2.96 -16.87
C VAL A 148 0.95 1.61 -17.49
N SER A 149 0.66 0.60 -16.68
CA SER A 149 0.15 -0.68 -17.16
C SER A 149 -0.67 -1.41 -16.10
N THR A 150 -1.51 -2.31 -16.57
CA THR A 150 -2.24 -3.27 -15.73
C THR A 150 -2.18 -4.65 -16.36
N SER A 151 -2.15 -5.69 -15.53
CA SER A 151 -2.15 -7.09 -15.96
C SER A 151 -3.12 -7.89 -15.10
N ALA A 152 -3.86 -8.80 -15.73
CA ALA A 152 -4.67 -9.77 -15.02
C ALA A 152 -3.79 -10.96 -14.63
N LEU A 153 -3.71 -11.24 -13.33
CA LEU A 153 -2.94 -12.36 -12.79
C LEU A 153 -3.70 -12.94 -11.59
N VAL A 154 -4.18 -14.17 -11.74
CA VAL A 154 -5.06 -14.81 -10.73
C VAL A 154 -4.33 -14.93 -9.40
N GLU A 155 -5.00 -14.48 -8.33
CA GLU A 155 -4.50 -14.52 -6.95
C GLU A 155 -3.08 -13.95 -6.80
N VAL A 156 -2.76 -12.88 -7.56
CA VAL A 156 -1.45 -12.22 -7.45
C VAL A 156 -1.23 -11.68 -6.04
N CYS A 157 -0.18 -12.16 -5.39
CA CYS A 157 0.14 -11.84 -4.00
C CYS A 157 1.35 -10.90 -3.89
N GLY A 158 2.51 -11.43 -3.51
CA GLY A 158 3.74 -10.65 -3.36
C GLY A 158 4.29 -10.17 -4.69
N VAL A 159 4.85 -8.96 -4.70
CA VAL A 159 5.59 -8.41 -5.83
C VAL A 159 6.97 -7.96 -5.37
N ALA A 160 7.96 -8.08 -6.26
CA ALA A 160 9.32 -7.60 -6.03
C ALA A 160 9.94 -7.10 -7.35
N PRO A 161 10.88 -6.15 -7.31
CA PRO A 161 11.61 -5.72 -8.49
C PRO A 161 12.42 -6.86 -9.12
N ASP A 162 12.43 -6.93 -10.46
CA ASP A 162 13.27 -7.84 -11.24
C ASP A 162 13.80 -7.11 -12.49
N GLY A 163 15.08 -6.79 -12.50
CA GLY A 163 15.68 -5.94 -13.55
C GLY A 163 14.95 -4.61 -13.69
N THR A 164 14.37 -4.37 -14.85
CA THR A 164 13.51 -3.19 -15.13
C THR A 164 12.01 -3.50 -14.97
N GLY A 165 11.65 -4.76 -14.70
CA GLY A 165 10.28 -5.23 -14.48
C GLY A 165 10.02 -5.62 -13.03
N PHE A 166 9.07 -6.54 -12.86
CA PHE A 166 8.69 -7.10 -11.56
C PHE A 166 8.47 -8.60 -11.68
N MET A 167 8.83 -9.33 -10.64
CA MET A 167 8.32 -10.67 -10.42
C MET A 167 7.15 -10.62 -9.45
N ALA A 168 6.20 -11.52 -9.64
CA ALA A 168 5.03 -11.65 -8.77
C ALA A 168 4.82 -13.12 -8.37
N THR A 169 4.27 -13.34 -7.18
CA THR A 169 3.82 -14.66 -6.72
C THR A 169 2.31 -14.78 -6.82
N THR A 170 1.80 -15.99 -6.97
CA THR A 170 0.35 -16.26 -6.99
C THR A 170 -0.07 -17.16 -5.84
N GLY A 171 -1.37 -17.21 -5.55
CA GLY A 171 -1.95 -18.13 -4.56
C GLY A 171 -1.77 -19.60 -4.92
N ALA A 172 -1.55 -19.92 -6.21
CA ALA A 172 -1.21 -21.27 -6.68
C ALA A 172 0.26 -21.66 -6.43
N GLY A 173 1.08 -20.74 -5.88
CA GLY A 173 2.51 -21.00 -5.63
C GLY A 173 3.41 -20.79 -6.86
N GLU A 174 2.92 -20.10 -7.88
CA GLU A 174 3.71 -19.76 -9.07
C GLU A 174 4.50 -18.48 -8.87
N ILE A 175 5.62 -18.35 -9.60
CA ILE A 175 6.38 -17.11 -9.76
C ILE A 175 6.27 -16.71 -11.23
N VAL A 176 5.80 -15.50 -11.46
CA VAL A 176 5.61 -14.91 -12.80
C VAL A 176 6.50 -13.68 -12.90
N ALA A 177 7.34 -13.60 -13.94
CA ALA A 177 8.14 -12.43 -14.29
C ALA A 177 7.45 -11.66 -15.43
N GLY A 178 7.53 -10.31 -15.39
CA GLY A 178 6.96 -9.43 -16.40
C GLY A 178 7.71 -8.11 -16.54
#